data_1a8a4d7f5761fee3d9fe03d84b047813
#
_entry.id   1a8a4d7f5761fee3d9fe03d84b047813
#
_cell.length_a   1.000
_cell.length_b   1.000
_cell.length_c   1.000
_cell.angle_alpha   90.00
_cell.angle_beta   90.00
_cell.angle_gamma   90.00
#
_symmetry.space_group_name_H-M   'P 1'
#
loop_
_entity.id
_entity.type
_entity.pdbx_description
1 polymer ?
#
loop_
_entity_poly.entity_id
_entity_poly.type
_entity_poly.pdbx_seq_one_letter_code
_entity_poly.pdbx_strand_id
1 'polypeptide(L)'
;MKKFGIRTAGRSLFLCLFVLGFLALAHTEARADEVTISGSTTGTISGVSQLTFAGNSFTGTTALGFGALSGANNLGTFTLATGPLQAAAGTFTLNVNFAVPTGINGGQGSTFTAQITGSVSPNVNQGGVLVHFNNPTQTFTFNNGATSGSFTLTLADLFVQTGQTAQITAGITGAQQTTVPEPMTMLLFGSGLAGVAAKVRRRRKATV
;
A
#
# COMPACT_ATOMS: atom_id res chain seq x y z
N MET A 1 6.65 0.57 73.89
CA MET A 1 7.14 -0.08 72.68
C MET A 1 6.05 0.06 71.59
N LYS A 2 6.30 0.94 70.59
CA LYS A 2 5.33 1.22 69.50
C LYS A 2 5.55 0.21 68.36
N LYS A 3 4.56 -0.62 68.06
CA LYS A 3 4.53 -1.46 66.87
C LYS A 3 4.12 -0.61 65.68
N PHE A 4 5.10 -0.17 64.90
CA PHE A 4 4.87 0.59 63.67
C PHE A 4 4.40 -0.37 62.57
N GLY A 5 3.27 -0.07 61.95
CA GLY A 5 2.56 -0.95 61.06
C GLY A 5 3.17 -1.02 59.67
N ILE A 6 3.81 -2.13 59.34
CA ILE A 6 4.40 -2.49 58.00
C ILE A 6 3.29 -2.81 56.97
N ARG A 7 2.02 -2.74 57.31
CA ARG A 7 0.90 -3.17 56.45
C ARG A 7 0.46 -2.16 55.37
N THR A 8 0.87 -0.89 55.45
CA THR A 8 0.46 0.14 54.49
C THR A 8 1.44 0.31 53.32
N ALA A 9 2.73 0.03 53.50
CA ALA A 9 3.75 0.17 52.44
C ALA A 9 3.60 -0.84 51.30
N GLY A 10 3.20 -2.10 51.59
CA GLY A 10 3.01 -3.13 50.57
C GLY A 10 1.86 -2.88 49.61
N ARG A 11 0.81 -2.18 50.05
CA ARG A 11 -0.35 -1.89 49.20
C ARG A 11 -0.09 -0.78 48.19
N SER A 12 0.70 0.22 48.56
CA SER A 12 1.10 1.29 47.62
C SER A 12 2.09 0.78 46.57
N LEU A 13 3.04 -0.08 46.96
CA LEU A 13 4.00 -0.66 46.04
C LEU A 13 3.34 -1.53 44.98
N PHE A 14 2.34 -2.32 45.35
CA PHE A 14 1.58 -3.20 44.43
C PHE A 14 0.75 -2.38 43.44
N LEU A 15 0.18 -1.26 43.85
CA LEU A 15 -0.59 -0.38 42.98
C LEU A 15 0.30 0.33 41.96
N CYS A 16 1.50 0.80 42.37
CA CYS A 16 2.46 1.42 41.48
C CYS A 16 3.01 0.42 40.45
N LEU A 17 3.29 -0.84 40.86
CA LEU A 17 3.77 -1.88 39.95
C LEU A 17 2.70 -2.24 38.90
N PHE A 18 1.44 -2.26 39.30
CA PHE A 18 0.33 -2.56 38.40
C PHE A 18 0.09 -1.44 37.37
N VAL A 19 0.22 -0.18 37.77
CA VAL A 19 0.13 0.98 36.86
C VAL A 19 1.32 1.04 35.91
N LEU A 20 2.55 0.76 36.39
CA LEU A 20 3.74 0.71 35.54
C LEU A 20 3.67 -0.45 34.53
N GLY A 21 3.17 -1.62 34.92
CA GLY A 21 2.96 -2.76 34.04
C GLY A 21 1.93 -2.49 32.94
N PHE A 22 0.91 -1.68 33.24
CA PHE A 22 -0.12 -1.30 32.26
C PHE A 22 0.39 -0.24 31.26
N LEU A 23 1.25 0.68 31.68
CA LEU A 23 1.88 1.64 30.77
C LEU A 23 2.84 0.98 29.78
N ALA A 24 3.49 -0.13 30.16
CA ALA A 24 4.39 -0.87 29.28
C ALA A 24 3.67 -1.64 28.16
N LEU A 25 2.39 -1.94 28.31
CA LEU A 25 1.57 -2.65 27.31
C LEU A 25 0.92 -1.72 26.28
N ALA A 26 1.00 -0.41 26.46
CA ALA A 26 0.33 0.58 25.61
C ALA A 26 1.21 1.08 24.44
N HIS A 27 2.39 0.50 24.23
CA HIS A 27 3.24 0.84 23.10
C HIS A 27 2.88 -0.01 21.88
N THR A 28 1.69 0.13 21.36
CA THR A 28 1.47 -0.17 19.95
C THR A 28 2.04 1.01 19.18
N GLU A 29 3.25 0.84 18.66
CA GLU A 29 3.78 1.75 17.65
C GLU A 29 2.73 1.85 16.55
N ALA A 30 2.24 3.07 16.29
CA ALA A 30 1.45 3.35 15.10
C ALA A 30 2.43 3.23 13.91
N ARG A 31 2.64 2.02 13.41
CA ARG A 31 3.28 1.81 12.13
C ARG A 31 2.32 2.36 11.10
N ALA A 32 2.81 3.27 10.25
CA ALA A 32 2.16 3.52 8.99
C ALA A 32 2.10 2.17 8.29
N ASP A 33 0.91 1.57 8.23
CA ASP A 33 0.76 0.24 7.68
C ASP A 33 1.08 0.29 6.19
N GLU A 34 1.84 -0.69 5.77
CA GLU A 34 2.22 -0.92 4.40
C GLU A 34 0.99 -1.12 3.52
N VAL A 35 0.93 -0.41 2.39
CA VAL A 35 -0.12 -0.64 1.40
C VAL A 35 0.26 -1.81 0.53
N THR A 36 -0.56 -2.86 0.53
CA THR A 36 -0.48 -3.94 -0.45
C THR A 36 -1.38 -3.61 -1.62
N ILE A 37 -0.86 -3.68 -2.84
CA ILE A 37 -1.65 -3.57 -4.07
C ILE A 37 -1.54 -4.86 -4.86
N SER A 38 -2.66 -5.28 -5.44
CA SER A 38 -2.72 -6.39 -6.39
C SER A 38 -3.78 -6.13 -7.43
N GLY A 39 -3.66 -6.80 -8.56
CA GLY A 39 -4.61 -6.63 -9.65
C GLY A 39 -4.17 -7.32 -10.92
N SER A 40 -4.74 -6.89 -12.02
CA SER A 40 -4.43 -7.37 -13.36
C SER A 40 -4.38 -6.21 -14.35
N THR A 41 -3.68 -6.45 -15.46
CA THR A 41 -3.58 -5.47 -16.54
C THR A 41 -4.07 -6.06 -17.86
N THR A 42 -4.59 -5.19 -18.69
CA THR A 42 -4.82 -5.44 -20.12
C THR A 42 -4.32 -4.24 -20.91
N GLY A 43 -4.02 -4.41 -22.18
CA GLY A 43 -3.54 -3.30 -23.00
C GLY A 43 -3.93 -3.45 -24.46
N THR A 44 -4.03 -2.31 -25.13
CA THR A 44 -4.31 -2.23 -26.57
C THR A 44 -3.28 -1.36 -27.25
N ILE A 45 -2.79 -1.83 -28.41
CA ILE A 45 -1.83 -1.12 -29.24
C ILE A 45 -2.53 -0.72 -30.54
N SER A 46 -2.25 0.50 -31.01
CA SER A 46 -2.67 0.99 -32.32
C SER A 46 -1.49 1.55 -33.08
N GLY A 47 -1.43 1.31 -34.37
CA GLY A 47 -0.43 1.90 -35.27
C GLY A 47 0.85 1.06 -35.49
N VAL A 48 1.13 0.04 -34.67
CA VAL A 48 2.32 -0.81 -34.80
C VAL A 48 1.92 -2.29 -34.74
N SER A 49 1.72 -2.92 -35.89
CA SER A 49 1.22 -4.30 -35.98
C SER A 49 2.22 -5.37 -35.50
N GLN A 50 3.53 -5.08 -35.52
CA GLN A 50 4.60 -5.98 -35.06
C GLN A 50 4.77 -5.96 -33.55
N LEU A 51 4.21 -4.98 -32.85
CA LEU A 51 4.26 -4.89 -31.39
C LEU A 51 3.01 -5.54 -30.81
N THR A 52 3.21 -6.45 -29.87
CA THR A 52 2.13 -7.09 -29.12
C THR A 52 2.32 -6.84 -27.62
N PHE A 53 1.24 -6.88 -26.88
CA PHE A 53 1.25 -6.74 -25.43
C PHE A 53 0.48 -7.89 -24.78
N ALA A 54 1.10 -8.50 -23.79
CA ALA A 54 0.47 -9.48 -22.92
C ALA A 54 0.36 -8.88 -21.50
N GLY A 55 -0.89 -8.70 -21.02
CA GLY A 55 -1.14 -8.27 -19.66
C GLY A 55 -0.78 -9.35 -18.64
N ASN A 56 -0.68 -8.96 -17.37
CA ASN A 56 -0.29 -9.84 -16.29
C ASN A 56 -1.08 -9.53 -15.01
N SER A 57 -1.13 -10.51 -14.09
CA SER A 57 -1.51 -10.26 -12.71
C SER A 57 -0.28 -9.76 -11.94
N PHE A 58 -0.50 -8.81 -11.05
CA PHE A 58 0.57 -8.20 -10.27
C PHE A 58 0.22 -8.14 -8.79
N THR A 59 1.26 -8.10 -7.96
CA THR A 59 1.16 -7.79 -6.54
C THR A 59 2.41 -7.01 -6.12
N GLY A 60 2.26 -6.08 -5.21
CA GLY A 60 3.35 -5.27 -4.71
C GLY A 60 2.98 -4.61 -3.41
N THR A 61 3.98 -4.08 -2.71
CA THR A 61 3.81 -3.42 -1.42
C THR A 61 4.66 -2.15 -1.34
N THR A 62 4.31 -1.27 -0.41
CA THR A 62 5.07 -0.05 -0.07
C THR A 62 5.98 -0.25 1.14
N ALA A 63 6.36 -1.51 1.45
CA ALA A 63 7.01 -1.96 2.69
C ALA A 63 8.18 -1.12 3.17
N LEU A 64 8.88 -0.46 2.28
CA LEU A 64 10.04 0.37 2.64
C LEU A 64 9.83 1.82 2.19
N GLY A 65 8.58 2.25 2.01
CA GLY A 65 8.24 3.55 1.47
C GLY A 65 8.48 3.68 -0.04
N PHE A 66 9.20 2.74 -0.63
CA PHE A 66 9.46 2.65 -2.06
C PHE A 66 9.53 1.18 -2.47
N GLY A 67 8.46 0.66 -3.03
CA GLY A 67 8.39 -0.69 -3.56
C GLY A 67 8.37 -0.68 -5.08
N ALA A 68 8.96 -1.68 -5.70
CA ALA A 68 8.91 -1.89 -7.15
C ALA A 68 8.14 -3.16 -7.47
N LEU A 69 7.32 -3.10 -8.51
CA LEU A 69 6.74 -4.29 -9.12
C LEU A 69 7.82 -4.93 -9.99
N SER A 70 8.27 -6.13 -9.65
CA SER A 70 9.39 -6.78 -10.31
C SER A 70 9.14 -8.27 -10.59
N GLY A 71 9.88 -8.83 -11.51
CA GLY A 71 9.85 -10.25 -11.86
C GLY A 71 8.48 -10.69 -12.35
N ALA A 72 7.91 -11.73 -11.74
CA ALA A 72 6.56 -12.22 -12.06
C ALA A 72 5.45 -11.21 -11.76
N ASN A 73 5.76 -10.14 -11.04
CA ASN A 73 4.84 -9.08 -10.66
C ASN A 73 4.93 -7.85 -11.57
N ASN A 74 5.40 -8.01 -12.79
CA ASN A 74 5.38 -6.94 -13.78
C ASN A 74 3.95 -6.62 -14.24
N LEU A 75 3.77 -5.42 -14.79
CA LEU A 75 2.47 -4.96 -15.32
C LEU A 75 2.18 -5.43 -16.74
N GLY A 76 2.94 -6.36 -17.26
CA GLY A 76 2.78 -6.93 -18.59
C GLY A 76 4.06 -6.86 -19.42
N THR A 77 4.02 -7.50 -20.56
CA THR A 77 5.20 -7.71 -21.43
C THR A 77 4.88 -7.31 -22.85
N PHE A 78 5.74 -6.47 -23.42
CA PHE A 78 5.76 -6.20 -24.85
C PHE A 78 6.64 -7.20 -25.57
N THR A 79 6.25 -7.56 -26.78
CA THR A 79 7.06 -8.32 -27.73
C THR A 79 7.03 -7.62 -29.07
N LEU A 80 8.21 -7.26 -29.57
CA LEU A 80 8.35 -6.65 -30.89
C LEU A 80 8.89 -7.68 -31.87
N ALA A 81 8.05 -8.12 -32.80
CA ALA A 81 8.45 -9.04 -33.85
C ALA A 81 9.35 -8.32 -34.89
N THR A 82 10.17 -9.10 -35.59
CA THR A 82 10.87 -8.63 -36.82
C THR A 82 9.86 -8.36 -37.94
N GLY A 83 10.21 -7.44 -38.82
CA GLY A 83 9.35 -7.08 -39.94
C GLY A 83 10.12 -6.22 -40.95
N PRO A 84 9.51 -5.85 -42.07
CA PRO A 84 10.14 -4.92 -43.02
C PRO A 84 10.60 -3.66 -42.31
N LEU A 85 11.73 -3.09 -42.77
CA LEU A 85 12.23 -1.84 -42.24
C LEU A 85 11.18 -0.72 -42.42
N GLN A 86 10.63 -0.26 -41.36
CA GLN A 86 9.61 0.80 -41.37
C GLN A 86 9.66 1.62 -40.09
N ALA A 87 9.25 2.89 -40.20
CA ALA A 87 9.03 3.72 -39.05
C ALA A 87 7.83 3.16 -38.25
N ALA A 88 7.97 3.15 -36.94
CA ALA A 88 6.91 2.77 -36.01
C ALA A 88 6.39 4.03 -35.30
N ALA A 89 5.10 4.29 -35.45
CA ALA A 89 4.40 5.36 -34.75
C ALA A 89 3.02 4.87 -34.35
N GLY A 90 2.68 5.02 -33.08
CA GLY A 90 1.42 4.50 -32.58
C GLY A 90 1.12 4.94 -31.16
N THR A 91 0.07 4.36 -30.60
CA THR A 91 -0.36 4.60 -29.24
C THR A 91 -0.56 3.27 -28.51
N PHE A 92 -0.34 3.30 -27.21
CA PHE A 92 -0.63 2.21 -26.31
C PHE A 92 -1.54 2.69 -25.18
N THR A 93 -2.53 1.89 -24.85
CA THR A 93 -3.40 2.12 -23.69
C THR A 93 -3.28 0.92 -22.76
N LEU A 94 -2.81 1.16 -21.55
CA LEU A 94 -2.75 0.19 -20.47
C LEU A 94 -3.93 0.40 -19.53
N ASN A 95 -4.74 -0.62 -19.33
CA ASN A 95 -5.78 -0.64 -18.32
C ASN A 95 -5.29 -1.46 -17.13
N VAL A 96 -5.26 -0.84 -15.97
CA VAL A 96 -4.90 -1.47 -14.69
C VAL A 96 -6.17 -1.65 -13.88
N ASN A 97 -6.47 -2.86 -13.45
CA ASN A 97 -7.61 -3.16 -12.60
C ASN A 97 -7.10 -3.69 -11.24
N PHE A 98 -7.34 -2.92 -10.19
CA PHE A 98 -6.91 -3.26 -8.83
C PHE A 98 -7.91 -4.22 -8.18
N ALA A 99 -7.40 -5.30 -7.59
CA ALA A 99 -8.16 -6.18 -6.70
C ALA A 99 -8.01 -5.75 -5.23
N VAL A 100 -6.82 -5.23 -4.88
CA VAL A 100 -6.46 -4.71 -3.55
C VAL A 100 -5.68 -3.41 -3.75
N PRO A 101 -5.92 -2.36 -2.92
CA PRO A 101 -6.97 -2.24 -1.93
C PRO A 101 -8.35 -2.09 -2.55
N THR A 102 -9.40 -2.50 -1.82
CA THR A 102 -10.78 -2.23 -2.19
C THR A 102 -11.19 -0.82 -1.78
N GLY A 103 -12.25 -0.28 -2.39
CA GLY A 103 -12.76 1.06 -2.04
C GLY A 103 -11.91 2.21 -2.58
N ILE A 104 -11.27 2.03 -3.73
CA ILE A 104 -10.54 3.11 -4.42
C ILE A 104 -11.55 4.15 -4.92
N ASN A 105 -11.30 5.42 -4.58
CA ASN A 105 -12.09 6.54 -5.05
C ASN A 105 -11.95 6.68 -6.57
N GLY A 106 -13.08 6.78 -7.26
CA GLY A 106 -13.12 6.81 -8.73
C GLY A 106 -13.21 5.43 -9.39
N GLY A 107 -13.14 4.34 -8.60
CA GLY A 107 -13.28 2.96 -9.06
C GLY A 107 -11.96 2.17 -9.02
N GLN A 108 -12.08 0.85 -9.20
CA GLN A 108 -10.94 -0.08 -9.10
C GLN A 108 -10.06 -0.10 -10.36
N GLY A 109 -10.45 0.59 -11.42
CA GLY A 109 -9.72 0.64 -12.69
C GLY A 109 -9.03 1.98 -12.93
N SER A 110 -7.90 1.94 -13.62
CA SER A 110 -7.20 3.12 -14.11
C SER A 110 -6.60 2.88 -15.49
N THR A 111 -6.43 3.95 -16.25
CA THR A 111 -5.92 3.90 -17.61
C THR A 111 -4.69 4.80 -17.74
N PHE A 112 -3.63 4.23 -18.33
CA PHE A 112 -2.42 4.95 -18.71
C PHE A 112 -2.29 4.92 -20.23
N THR A 113 -1.87 6.03 -20.82
CA THR A 113 -1.62 6.14 -22.26
C THR A 113 -0.16 6.39 -22.53
N ALA A 114 0.34 5.82 -23.63
CA ALA A 114 1.71 6.02 -24.06
C ALA A 114 1.78 6.27 -25.57
N GLN A 115 2.79 7.00 -25.97
CA GLN A 115 3.21 7.16 -27.37
C GLN A 115 4.22 6.07 -27.70
N ILE A 116 4.08 5.48 -28.89
CA ILE A 116 5.04 4.51 -29.43
C ILE A 116 5.75 5.18 -30.60
N THR A 117 7.08 5.24 -30.54
CA THR A 117 7.91 5.82 -31.60
C THR A 117 9.16 4.95 -31.82
N GLY A 118 9.66 4.89 -33.06
CA GLY A 118 10.85 4.14 -33.36
C GLY A 118 10.84 3.53 -34.74
N SER A 119 11.42 2.34 -34.88
CA SER A 119 11.46 1.60 -36.13
C SER A 119 11.46 0.09 -35.92
N VAL A 120 10.80 -0.62 -36.81
CA VAL A 120 10.88 -2.09 -36.90
C VAL A 120 11.95 -2.45 -37.95
N SER A 121 12.69 -3.53 -37.68
CA SER A 121 13.76 -4.02 -38.59
C SER A 121 13.52 -5.48 -38.95
N PRO A 122 13.99 -5.94 -40.09
CA PRO A 122 14.02 -7.37 -40.41
C PRO A 122 15.04 -8.16 -39.57
N ASN A 123 16.00 -7.45 -38.96
CA ASN A 123 17.07 -8.06 -38.18
C ASN A 123 16.80 -7.90 -36.68
N VAL A 124 17.01 -8.99 -35.93
CA VAL A 124 16.98 -8.98 -34.47
C VAL A 124 18.05 -8.03 -33.93
N ASN A 125 17.69 -7.32 -32.85
CA ASN A 125 18.54 -6.33 -32.16
C ASN A 125 18.92 -5.11 -33.02
N GLN A 126 18.25 -4.90 -34.14
CA GLN A 126 18.39 -3.69 -34.95
C GLN A 126 17.08 -2.92 -34.94
N GLY A 127 17.14 -1.63 -34.61
CA GLY A 127 15.93 -0.84 -34.37
C GLY A 127 15.23 -1.21 -33.06
N GLY A 128 14.05 -0.71 -32.91
CA GLY A 128 13.22 -0.91 -31.75
C GLY A 128 12.23 0.23 -31.58
N VAL A 129 11.34 0.10 -30.60
CA VAL A 129 10.34 1.11 -30.28
C VAL A 129 10.50 1.58 -28.84
N LEU A 130 10.37 2.88 -28.65
CA LEU A 130 10.24 3.52 -27.36
C LEU A 130 8.75 3.62 -27.04
N VAL A 131 8.36 3.14 -25.87
CA VAL A 131 7.02 3.34 -25.28
C VAL A 131 7.17 4.40 -24.21
N HIS A 132 6.67 5.60 -24.49
CA HIS A 132 6.75 6.76 -23.61
C HIS A 132 5.38 7.06 -23.01
N PHE A 133 5.25 6.94 -21.69
CA PHE A 133 3.99 7.19 -20.98
C PHE A 133 3.73 8.69 -20.84
N ASN A 134 2.59 9.15 -21.37
CA ASN A 134 2.21 10.57 -21.33
C ASN A 134 1.86 11.04 -19.90
N ASN A 135 1.31 10.14 -19.09
CA ASN A 135 0.93 10.39 -17.71
C ASN A 135 1.39 9.22 -16.83
N PRO A 136 2.72 9.12 -16.57
CA PRO A 136 3.30 7.95 -15.93
C PRO A 136 2.92 7.80 -14.46
N THR A 137 2.49 8.87 -13.79
CA THR A 137 2.24 8.87 -12.35
C THR A 137 0.77 9.15 -12.05
N GLN A 138 0.14 8.26 -11.27
CA GLN A 138 -1.22 8.44 -10.78
C GLN A 138 -1.29 8.10 -9.29
N THR A 139 -2.04 8.91 -8.55
CA THR A 139 -2.27 8.73 -7.10
C THR A 139 -3.71 8.29 -6.86
N PHE A 140 -3.85 7.27 -6.04
CA PHE A 140 -5.10 6.64 -5.66
C PHE A 140 -5.32 6.81 -4.17
N THR A 141 -6.53 7.17 -3.78
CA THR A 141 -6.99 7.14 -2.39
C THR A 141 -8.02 6.04 -2.24
N PHE A 142 -8.03 5.38 -1.11
CA PHE A 142 -8.98 4.29 -0.84
C PHE A 142 -9.52 4.36 0.59
N ASN A 143 -10.73 3.84 0.75
CA ASN A 143 -11.34 3.64 2.06
C ASN A 143 -12.30 2.45 1.95
N ASN A 144 -12.00 1.37 2.67
CA ASN A 144 -12.85 0.17 2.72
C ASN A 144 -13.57 -0.01 4.06
N GLY A 145 -13.57 1.04 4.90
CA GLY A 145 -14.19 1.03 6.24
C GLY A 145 -13.26 0.51 7.34
N ALA A 146 -12.39 -0.46 7.05
CA ALA A 146 -11.41 -0.99 7.99
C ALA A 146 -10.04 -0.30 7.85
N THR A 147 -9.66 0.01 6.63
CA THR A 147 -8.41 0.72 6.30
C THR A 147 -8.71 1.86 5.35
N SER A 148 -7.94 2.93 5.47
CA SER A 148 -7.94 4.05 4.55
C SER A 148 -6.51 4.48 4.26
N GLY A 149 -6.29 5.04 3.07
CA GLY A 149 -4.95 5.47 2.72
C GLY A 149 -4.84 5.97 1.30
N SER A 150 -3.59 6.09 0.86
CA SER A 150 -3.28 6.45 -0.51
C SER A 150 -2.02 5.73 -0.98
N PHE A 151 -1.94 5.51 -2.28
CA PHE A 151 -0.73 5.05 -2.94
C PHE A 151 -0.58 5.75 -4.29
N THR A 152 0.66 5.87 -4.72
CA THR A 152 1.02 6.43 -6.01
C THR A 152 1.72 5.35 -6.82
N LEU A 153 1.23 5.10 -8.02
CA LEU A 153 1.84 4.20 -9.00
C LEU A 153 2.55 5.03 -10.07
N THR A 154 3.83 4.76 -10.29
CA THR A 154 4.65 5.45 -11.28
C THR A 154 5.23 4.44 -12.26
N LEU A 155 4.84 4.55 -13.53
CA LEU A 155 5.33 3.73 -14.63
C LEU A 155 6.67 4.29 -15.17
N ALA A 156 7.53 3.40 -15.60
CA ALA A 156 8.75 3.78 -16.31
C ALA A 156 8.58 3.62 -17.84
N ASP A 157 9.15 4.55 -18.60
CA ASP A 157 9.30 4.40 -20.04
C ASP A 157 10.18 3.19 -20.34
N LEU A 158 9.92 2.55 -21.46
CA LEU A 158 10.70 1.37 -21.85
C LEU A 158 11.00 1.34 -23.34
N PHE A 159 12.12 0.70 -23.67
CA PHE A 159 12.54 0.45 -25.04
C PHE A 159 12.46 -1.04 -25.34
N VAL A 160 11.81 -1.39 -26.46
CA VAL A 160 11.66 -2.77 -26.93
C VAL A 160 12.45 -2.91 -28.23
N GLN A 161 13.54 -3.67 -28.20
CA GLN A 161 14.31 -3.98 -29.41
C GLN A 161 13.55 -4.94 -30.30
N THR A 162 13.78 -4.82 -31.62
CA THR A 162 13.21 -5.74 -32.59
C THR A 162 13.65 -7.19 -32.31
N GLY A 163 12.71 -8.12 -32.28
CA GLY A 163 12.92 -9.52 -31.94
C GLY A 163 13.05 -9.80 -30.45
N GLN A 164 12.80 -8.82 -29.60
CA GLN A 164 12.95 -8.94 -28.14
C GLN A 164 11.65 -8.67 -27.40
N THR A 165 11.68 -8.95 -26.10
CA THR A 165 10.62 -8.63 -25.15
C THR A 165 11.09 -7.62 -24.12
N ALA A 166 10.17 -6.78 -23.61
CA ALA A 166 10.42 -5.89 -22.49
C ALA A 166 9.21 -5.84 -21.56
N GLN A 167 9.46 -5.74 -20.26
CA GLN A 167 8.41 -5.75 -19.22
C GLN A 167 8.12 -4.34 -18.74
N ILE A 168 6.83 -4.03 -18.52
CA ILE A 168 6.43 -2.81 -17.82
C ILE A 168 6.70 -3.00 -16.35
N THR A 169 7.50 -2.10 -15.78
CA THR A 169 7.75 -2.01 -14.34
C THR A 169 7.15 -0.73 -13.77
N ALA A 170 6.85 -0.73 -12.48
CA ALA A 170 6.35 0.45 -11.78
C ALA A 170 6.91 0.55 -10.37
N GLY A 171 7.09 1.78 -9.92
CA GLY A 171 7.33 2.10 -8.52
C GLY A 171 6.00 2.34 -7.80
N ILE A 172 5.97 1.96 -6.51
CA ILE A 172 4.82 2.18 -5.62
C ILE A 172 5.31 2.97 -4.41
N THR A 173 4.61 4.05 -4.08
CA THR A 173 4.79 4.77 -2.82
C THR A 173 3.43 4.97 -2.16
N GLY A 174 3.37 5.05 -0.85
CA GLY A 174 2.10 5.29 -0.17
C GLY A 174 2.10 4.87 1.29
N ALA A 175 0.99 5.14 1.95
CA ALA A 175 0.74 4.77 3.33
C ALA A 175 -0.75 4.48 3.55
N GLN A 176 -1.04 3.60 4.49
CA GLN A 176 -2.40 3.35 4.96
C GLN A 176 -2.49 3.52 6.46
N GLN A 177 -3.70 3.73 6.94
CA GLN A 177 -4.04 3.72 8.35
C GLN A 177 -5.13 2.67 8.57
N THR A 178 -4.91 1.79 9.51
CA THR A 178 -5.96 0.93 10.04
C THR A 178 -6.80 1.75 11.02
N THR A 179 -8.12 1.71 10.89
CA THR A 179 -9.01 2.21 11.95
C THR A 179 -8.84 1.28 13.14
N VAL A 180 -7.95 1.63 14.05
CA VAL A 180 -7.88 0.96 15.34
C VAL A 180 -9.19 1.31 16.07
N PRO A 181 -10.06 0.33 16.40
CA PRO A 181 -11.21 0.59 17.27
C PRO A 181 -10.65 1.25 18.52
N GLU A 182 -11.22 2.39 18.93
CA GLU A 182 -10.79 3.11 20.14
C GLU A 182 -10.60 2.08 21.26
N PRO A 183 -9.40 1.98 21.83
CA PRO A 183 -9.08 0.82 22.65
C PRO A 183 -10.09 0.71 23.76
N MET A 184 -10.41 -0.51 24.14
CA MET A 184 -11.06 -0.83 25.42
C MET A 184 -10.44 -0.08 26.61
N THR A 185 -9.34 0.61 26.43
CA THR A 185 -8.72 1.59 27.34
C THR A 185 -9.68 2.69 27.77
N MET A 186 -10.54 3.21 26.91
CA MET A 186 -11.56 4.19 27.30
C MET A 186 -12.64 3.54 28.19
N LEU A 187 -13.04 2.32 27.85
CA LEU A 187 -13.98 1.55 28.68
C LEU A 187 -13.32 1.14 30.02
N LEU A 188 -12.06 0.75 29.97
CA LEU A 188 -11.28 0.37 31.15
C LEU A 188 -10.97 1.59 32.03
N PHE A 189 -10.65 2.73 31.43
CA PHE A 189 -10.43 3.99 32.15
C PHE A 189 -11.73 4.49 32.78
N GLY A 190 -12.83 4.43 32.04
CA GLY A 190 -14.18 4.79 32.56
C GLY A 190 -14.64 3.87 33.66
N SER A 191 -14.48 2.56 33.51
CA SER A 191 -14.85 1.57 34.53
C SER A 191 -13.92 1.61 35.75
N GLY A 192 -12.63 1.87 35.54
CA GLY A 192 -11.66 2.06 36.61
C GLY A 192 -11.96 3.30 37.48
N LEU A 193 -12.26 4.44 36.85
CA LEU A 193 -12.67 5.67 37.55
C LEU A 193 -13.99 5.50 38.31
N ALA A 194 -14.98 4.82 37.71
CA ALA A 194 -16.24 4.51 38.36
C ALA A 194 -16.05 3.63 39.59
N GLY A 195 -15.15 2.63 39.52
CA GLY A 195 -14.79 1.77 40.63
C GLY A 195 -14.11 2.52 41.79
N VAL A 196 -13.20 3.45 41.49
CA VAL A 196 -12.54 4.30 42.49
C VAL A 196 -13.55 5.25 43.14
N ALA A 197 -14.42 5.89 42.36
CA ALA A 197 -15.45 6.79 42.87
C ALA A 197 -16.44 6.05 43.81
N ALA A 198 -16.86 4.84 43.41
CA ALA A 198 -17.74 4.00 44.27
C ALA A 198 -17.07 3.62 45.59
N LYS A 199 -15.77 3.32 45.59
CA LYS A 199 -15.01 2.97 46.79
C LYS A 199 -14.81 4.16 47.72
N VAL A 200 -14.56 5.35 47.20
CA VAL A 200 -14.45 6.59 47.98
C VAL A 200 -15.78 6.94 48.64
N ARG A 201 -16.89 6.80 47.89
CA ARG A 201 -18.24 7.07 48.40
C ARG A 201 -18.64 6.09 49.52
N ARG A 202 -18.25 4.82 49.45
CA ARG A 202 -18.48 3.83 50.54
C ARG A 202 -17.70 4.17 51.80
N ARG A 203 -16.47 4.67 51.70
CA ARG A 203 -15.65 5.05 52.87
C ARG A 203 -16.26 6.26 53.63
N ARG A 204 -16.81 7.24 52.94
CA ARG A 204 -17.44 8.42 53.54
C ARG A 204 -18.72 8.10 54.31
N LYS A 205 -19.44 7.03 53.91
CA LYS A 205 -20.65 6.59 54.63
C LYS A 205 -20.37 5.73 55.88
N ALA A 206 -19.15 5.23 56.04
CA ALA A 206 -18.77 4.42 57.21
C ALA A 206 -18.14 5.25 58.35
N THR A 207 -18.04 6.59 58.18
CA THR A 207 -17.39 7.49 59.14
C THR A 207 -18.40 8.47 59.76
N VAL A 208 -19.70 8.26 59.54
CA VAL A 208 -20.84 8.88 60.21
C VAL A 208 -21.59 7.79 60.96
#